data_7e3a34446df21c0f2d6f923e3c28326e
#
_entry.id   7e3a34446df21c0f2d6f923e3c28326e
#
_cell.length_a   1.000
_cell.length_b   1.000
_cell.length_c   1.000
_cell.angle_alpha   90.00
_cell.angle_beta   90.00
_cell.angle_gamma   90.00
#
_symmetry.space_group_name_H-M   'P 1'
#
loop_
_entity.id
_entity.type
_entity.pdbx_description
1 polymer ?
#
loop_
_entity_poly.entity_id
_entity_poly.type
_entity_poly.pdbx_seq_one_letter_code
_entity_poly.pdbx_strand_id
1 'polypeptide(L)'
;MTGVQTCALPILGLVPYGKIIDVDADCPTLTYNTIGRHQSRIVRTRIASDKSPWLALKKVGDIVNVPISHGEGRFLASDELIRSLIANGQIATQYVDADGYATNDIHYNPNDSAFAIEGITSPDGRVFGKMGHSERVGSGLYKNVTGDYDLRMFEAAVRYFR
;
A
#
# COMPACT_ATOMS: atom_id res chain seq x y z
N MET A 1 11.11 7.76 -18.44
CA MET A 1 9.67 7.56 -18.21
C MET A 1 9.34 6.17 -17.63
N THR A 2 10.24 5.53 -16.94
CA THR A 2 10.08 4.12 -16.52
C THR A 2 9.82 3.92 -15.02
N GLY A 3 9.97 4.95 -14.20
CA GLY A 3 9.84 4.80 -12.73
C GLY A 3 8.40 4.84 -12.19
N VAL A 4 7.49 5.50 -12.89
CA VAL A 4 6.09 5.65 -12.44
C VAL A 4 5.26 4.40 -12.72
N GLN A 5 5.56 3.71 -13.81
CA GLN A 5 4.86 2.47 -14.17
C GLN A 5 5.19 1.29 -13.25
N THR A 6 6.37 1.28 -12.63
CA THR A 6 6.83 0.13 -11.84
C THR A 6 6.09 -0.02 -10.50
N CYS A 7 5.54 1.04 -9.93
CA CYS A 7 4.79 0.97 -8.67
C CYS A 7 3.31 0.66 -8.87
N ALA A 8 2.71 1.15 -9.95
CA ALA A 8 1.31 0.87 -10.29
C ALA A 8 1.12 -0.55 -10.84
N LEU A 9 2.07 -1.03 -11.67
CA LEU A 9 2.01 -2.35 -12.28
C LEU A 9 1.88 -3.52 -11.29
N PRO A 10 2.60 -3.59 -10.16
CA PRO A 10 2.41 -4.68 -9.20
C PRO A 10 0.99 -4.74 -8.64
N ILE A 11 0.38 -3.61 -8.31
CA ILE A 11 -1.00 -3.58 -7.81
C ILE A 11 -1.99 -3.87 -8.93
N LEU A 12 -1.81 -3.31 -10.12
CA LEU A 12 -2.63 -3.63 -11.29
C LEU A 12 -2.51 -5.11 -11.67
N GLY A 13 -1.32 -5.69 -11.59
CA GLY A 13 -1.12 -7.12 -11.78
C GLY A 13 -1.72 -7.98 -10.67
N LEU A 14 -1.70 -7.51 -9.41
CA LEU A 14 -2.30 -8.21 -8.29
C LEU A 14 -3.81 -8.27 -8.38
N VAL A 15 -4.44 -7.19 -8.82
CA VAL A 15 -5.89 -7.11 -8.89
C VAL A 15 -6.43 -8.11 -9.93
N PRO A 16 -6.10 -8.04 -11.24
CA PRO A 16 -6.63 -8.97 -12.24
C PRO A 16 -5.82 -10.28 -12.35
N TYR A 17 -4.49 -10.25 -12.23
CA TYR A 17 -3.64 -11.41 -12.51
C TYR A 17 -3.12 -12.13 -11.27
N GLY A 18 -3.09 -11.45 -10.13
CA GLY A 18 -2.72 -12.04 -8.83
C GLY A 18 -3.84 -12.83 -8.17
N LYS A 19 -4.98 -13.01 -8.84
CA LYS A 19 -6.16 -13.71 -8.31
C LYS A 19 -6.66 -13.15 -6.98
N ILE A 20 -6.55 -11.84 -6.79
CA ILE A 20 -7.20 -11.16 -5.66
C ILE A 20 -8.71 -11.12 -5.91
N ILE A 21 -9.09 -10.95 -7.17
CA ILE A 21 -10.45 -10.97 -7.66
C ILE A 21 -10.48 -11.51 -9.10
N ASP A 22 -11.63 -11.93 -9.56
CA ASP A 22 -11.87 -12.23 -10.97
C ASP A 22 -11.95 -10.92 -11.79
N VAL A 23 -11.52 -11.00 -13.05
CA VAL A 23 -11.56 -9.84 -13.96
C VAL A 23 -12.97 -9.72 -14.53
N ASP A 24 -13.68 -8.70 -14.09
CA ASP A 24 -15.04 -8.36 -14.57
C ASP A 24 -15.20 -6.83 -14.70
N ALA A 25 -16.42 -6.38 -14.98
CA ALA A 25 -16.72 -4.95 -15.12
C ALA A 25 -16.57 -4.15 -13.82
N ASP A 26 -16.65 -4.82 -12.67
CA ASP A 26 -16.55 -4.22 -11.33
C ASP A 26 -15.14 -4.36 -10.74
N CYS A 27 -14.18 -4.75 -11.57
CA CYS A 27 -12.79 -4.92 -11.18
C CYS A 27 -12.22 -3.65 -10.55
N PRO A 28 -11.56 -3.72 -9.38
CA PRO A 28 -10.89 -2.57 -8.82
C PRO A 28 -9.79 -2.08 -9.76
N THR A 29 -9.51 -0.80 -9.68
CA THR A 29 -8.53 -0.17 -10.55
C THR A 29 -7.61 0.77 -9.78
N LEU A 30 -6.45 1.05 -10.37
CA LEU A 30 -5.63 2.20 -10.04
C LEU A 30 -5.82 3.27 -11.11
N THR A 31 -6.08 4.48 -10.67
CA THR A 31 -6.31 5.62 -11.55
C THR A 31 -5.49 6.83 -11.11
N TYR A 32 -5.65 7.92 -11.85
CA TYR A 32 -4.94 9.18 -11.56
C TYR A 32 -5.25 9.71 -10.16
N ASN A 33 -4.23 10.28 -9.52
CA ASN A 33 -4.42 11.07 -8.31
C ASN A 33 -5.46 12.16 -8.56
N THR A 34 -6.32 12.45 -7.59
CA THR A 34 -7.38 13.47 -7.72
C THR A 34 -6.86 14.86 -8.06
N ILE A 35 -5.61 15.17 -7.67
CA ILE A 35 -4.96 16.44 -8.05
C ILE A 35 -4.49 16.50 -9.51
N GLY A 36 -4.70 15.45 -10.31
CA GLY A 36 -4.36 15.40 -11.73
C GLY A 36 -2.86 15.46 -12.06
N ARG A 37 -1.97 15.20 -11.09
CA ARG A 37 -0.53 15.27 -11.28
C ARG A 37 0.23 14.29 -10.39
N HIS A 38 1.49 14.06 -10.73
CA HIS A 38 2.44 13.27 -9.93
C HIS A 38 2.60 13.84 -8.53
N GLN A 39 2.61 12.95 -7.53
CA GLN A 39 2.95 13.25 -6.14
C GLN A 39 4.24 12.53 -5.73
N SER A 40 5.13 13.28 -5.07
CA SER A 40 6.32 12.72 -4.43
C SER A 40 6.41 13.31 -3.03
N ARG A 41 6.21 12.47 -2.02
CA ARG A 41 6.24 12.88 -0.60
C ARG A 41 6.43 11.68 0.31
N ILE A 42 6.70 11.95 1.57
CA ILE A 42 6.67 10.93 2.62
C ILE A 42 5.28 10.91 3.23
N VAL A 43 4.72 9.72 3.36
CA VAL A 43 3.42 9.46 4.00
C VAL A 43 3.59 8.51 5.18
N ARG A 44 2.61 8.48 6.06
CA ARG A 44 2.53 7.52 7.16
C ARG A 44 1.54 6.42 6.78
N THR A 45 1.94 5.18 7.00
CA THR A 45 1.08 4.02 6.79
C THR A 45 1.08 3.14 8.04
N ARG A 46 -0.04 2.51 8.33
CA ARG A 46 -0.15 1.51 9.39
C ARG A 46 -0.31 0.12 8.79
N ILE A 47 0.16 -0.88 9.51
CA ILE A 47 -0.14 -2.28 9.23
C ILE A 47 -1.60 -2.53 9.63
N ALA A 48 -2.44 -2.89 8.66
CA ALA A 48 -3.87 -3.16 8.86
C ALA A 48 -4.15 -4.66 9.02
N SER A 49 -3.27 -5.53 8.49
CA SER A 49 -3.37 -6.98 8.58
C SER A 49 -1.96 -7.59 8.61
N ASP A 50 -1.78 -8.64 9.38
CA ASP A 50 -0.55 -9.46 9.49
C ASP A 50 -0.63 -10.76 8.67
N LYS A 51 -1.65 -10.90 7.84
CA LYS A 51 -1.86 -12.09 6.99
C LYS A 51 -0.67 -12.40 6.09
N SER A 52 0.00 -11.36 5.60
CA SER A 52 1.07 -11.49 4.63
C SER A 52 2.40 -11.87 5.29
N PRO A 53 3.11 -12.90 4.78
CA PRO A 53 4.46 -13.22 5.24
C PRO A 53 5.46 -12.06 5.02
N TRP A 54 5.19 -11.15 4.10
CA TRP A 54 5.98 -9.92 3.89
C TRP A 54 5.92 -8.98 5.11
N LEU A 55 4.90 -9.10 5.96
CA LEU A 55 4.68 -8.28 7.15
C LEU A 55 4.96 -9.01 8.46
N ALA A 56 5.46 -10.25 8.41
CA ALA A 56 5.66 -11.12 9.57
C ALA A 56 6.60 -10.55 10.66
N LEU A 57 7.39 -9.52 10.36
CA LEU A 57 8.28 -8.85 11.31
C LEU A 57 7.69 -7.54 11.87
N LYS A 58 6.44 -7.25 11.59
CA LYS A 58 5.67 -6.11 12.10
C LYS A 58 4.38 -6.61 12.75
N LYS A 59 3.73 -5.74 13.50
CA LYS A 59 2.44 -6.02 14.15
C LYS A 59 1.34 -5.15 13.56
N VAL A 60 0.12 -5.64 13.61
CA VAL A 60 -1.05 -4.82 13.30
C VAL A 60 -1.05 -3.57 14.20
N GLY A 61 -1.22 -2.42 13.59
CA GLY A 61 -1.13 -1.12 14.26
C GLY A 61 0.23 -0.45 14.19
N ASP A 62 1.32 -1.16 13.87
CA ASP A 62 2.63 -0.52 13.67
C ASP A 62 2.54 0.51 12.53
N ILE A 63 3.18 1.66 12.76
CA ILE A 63 3.20 2.77 11.81
C ILE A 63 4.61 2.93 11.27
N VAL A 64 4.70 3.04 9.94
CA VAL A 64 5.95 3.32 9.24
C VAL A 64 5.77 4.49 8.28
N ASN A 65 6.83 5.28 8.13
CA ASN A 65 6.92 6.29 7.09
C ASN A 65 7.36 5.63 5.79
N VAL A 66 6.76 6.05 4.69
CA VAL A 66 7.13 5.51 3.38
C VAL A 66 7.11 6.62 2.33
N PRO A 67 8.14 6.72 1.49
CA PRO A 67 8.12 7.63 0.35
C PRO A 67 7.18 7.10 -0.73
N ILE A 68 6.38 7.99 -1.30
CA ILE A 68 5.57 7.74 -2.48
C ILE A 68 6.08 8.58 -3.66
N SER A 69 5.89 8.07 -4.88
CA SER A 69 6.31 8.77 -6.11
C SER A 69 5.50 8.24 -7.30
N HIS A 70 4.29 8.77 -7.48
CA HIS A 70 3.38 8.28 -8.54
C HIS A 70 2.32 9.30 -8.96
N GLY A 71 1.86 9.19 -10.21
CA GLY A 71 0.73 9.95 -10.78
C GLY A 71 -0.58 9.17 -10.75
N GLU A 72 -0.50 7.84 -10.71
CA GLU A 72 -1.61 6.89 -10.74
C GLU A 72 -1.52 5.99 -9.52
N GLY A 73 -1.94 6.49 -8.38
CA GLY A 73 -1.89 5.76 -7.11
C GLY A 73 -3.24 5.66 -6.40
N ARG A 74 -4.30 6.14 -7.04
CA ARG A 74 -5.64 6.11 -6.49
C ARG A 74 -6.28 4.76 -6.68
N PHE A 75 -6.41 4.01 -5.60
CA PHE A 75 -7.13 2.74 -5.59
C PHE A 75 -8.64 2.99 -5.51
N LEU A 76 -9.38 2.42 -6.46
CA LEU A 76 -10.85 2.46 -6.49
C LEU A 76 -11.40 1.04 -6.50
N ALA A 77 -12.41 0.81 -5.69
CA ALA A 77 -13.15 -0.45 -5.61
C ALA A 77 -14.57 -0.20 -5.13
N SER A 78 -15.49 -1.11 -5.41
CA SER A 78 -16.83 -1.07 -4.85
C SER A 78 -16.79 -1.30 -3.34
N ASP A 79 -17.78 -0.78 -2.62
CA ASP A 79 -17.93 -1.00 -1.18
C ASP A 79 -18.03 -2.48 -0.83
N GLU A 80 -18.67 -3.27 -1.68
CA GLU A 80 -18.81 -4.70 -1.49
C GLU A 80 -17.46 -5.41 -1.54
N LEU A 81 -16.63 -5.07 -2.55
CA LEU A 81 -15.29 -5.61 -2.65
C LEU A 81 -14.42 -5.18 -1.47
N ILE A 82 -14.50 -3.91 -1.06
CA ILE A 82 -13.75 -3.42 0.12
C ILE A 82 -14.12 -4.21 1.36
N ARG A 83 -15.42 -4.46 1.61
CA ARG A 83 -15.87 -5.29 2.74
C ARG A 83 -15.33 -6.73 2.65
N SER A 84 -15.29 -7.30 1.45
CA SER A 84 -14.71 -8.62 1.22
C SER A 84 -13.20 -8.64 1.53
N LEU A 85 -12.45 -7.65 1.04
CA LEU A 85 -11.03 -7.52 1.32
C LEU A 85 -10.74 -7.36 2.82
N ILE A 86 -11.58 -6.61 3.55
CA ILE A 86 -11.49 -6.46 5.01
C ILE A 86 -11.73 -7.82 5.68
N ALA A 87 -12.84 -8.48 5.35
CA ALA A 87 -13.22 -9.76 5.95
C ALA A 87 -12.15 -10.84 5.73
N ASN A 88 -11.49 -10.81 4.58
CA ASN A 88 -10.43 -11.74 4.21
C ASN A 88 -9.05 -11.33 4.76
N GLY A 89 -8.90 -10.18 5.43
CA GLY A 89 -7.62 -9.65 5.90
C GLY A 89 -6.64 -9.28 4.77
N GLN A 90 -7.16 -8.93 3.59
CA GLN A 90 -6.36 -8.63 2.40
C GLN A 90 -5.93 -7.17 2.30
N ILE A 91 -6.49 -6.27 3.13
CA ILE A 91 -5.98 -4.91 3.28
C ILE A 91 -4.77 -4.97 4.20
N ALA A 92 -3.58 -4.84 3.62
CA ALA A 92 -2.33 -5.00 4.32
C ALA A 92 -1.88 -3.72 5.02
N THR A 93 -1.96 -2.59 4.31
CA THR A 93 -1.52 -1.28 4.80
C THR A 93 -2.51 -0.20 4.41
N GLN A 94 -2.63 0.82 5.29
CA GLN A 94 -3.50 1.98 5.09
C GLN A 94 -2.75 3.27 5.37
N TYR A 95 -3.08 4.34 4.62
CA TYR A 95 -2.67 5.70 4.95
C TYR A 95 -3.29 6.15 6.27
N VAL A 96 -2.50 6.84 7.10
CA VAL A 96 -2.96 7.31 8.42
C VAL A 96 -2.62 8.77 8.65
N ASP A 97 -3.43 9.42 9.48
CA ASP A 97 -3.21 10.77 9.99
C ASP A 97 -2.08 10.84 11.05
N ALA A 98 -1.95 11.99 11.68
CA ALA A 98 -0.95 12.22 12.72
C ALA A 98 -1.17 11.32 13.96
N ASP A 99 -2.41 10.95 14.25
CA ASP A 99 -2.79 10.13 15.40
C ASP A 99 -2.75 8.62 15.09
N GLY A 100 -2.52 8.25 13.83
CA GLY A 100 -2.43 6.85 13.38
C GLY A 100 -3.75 6.23 12.95
N TYR A 101 -4.78 7.03 12.74
CA TYR A 101 -6.08 6.56 12.24
C TYR A 101 -6.12 6.61 10.71
N ALA A 102 -6.72 5.58 10.10
CA ALA A 102 -6.96 5.57 8.67
C ALA A 102 -7.89 6.73 8.29
N THR A 103 -7.53 7.47 7.26
CA THR A 103 -8.25 8.70 6.91
C THR A 103 -8.35 8.90 5.40
N ASN A 104 -9.47 9.50 4.98
CA ASN A 104 -9.68 9.94 3.60
C ASN A 104 -9.23 11.41 3.37
N ASP A 105 -8.67 12.06 4.41
CA ASP A 105 -8.13 13.41 4.24
C ASP A 105 -6.96 13.39 3.26
N ILE A 106 -7.07 14.18 2.20
CA ILE A 106 -6.08 14.28 1.11
C ILE A 106 -4.68 14.70 1.59
N HIS A 107 -4.56 15.32 2.76
CA HIS A 107 -3.27 15.65 3.36
C HIS A 107 -2.49 14.39 3.80
N TYR A 108 -3.19 13.34 4.16
CA TYR A 108 -2.61 12.09 4.66
C TYR A 108 -2.78 10.92 3.67
N ASN A 109 -3.88 10.92 2.90
CA ASN A 109 -4.16 9.99 1.81
C ASN A 109 -4.04 10.72 0.46
N PRO A 110 -2.81 11.01 0.01
CA PRO A 110 -2.58 11.95 -1.09
C PRO A 110 -3.08 11.46 -2.45
N ASN A 111 -3.38 10.19 -2.56
CA ASN A 111 -3.92 9.59 -3.77
C ASN A 111 -5.46 9.61 -3.80
N ASP A 112 -6.09 9.90 -2.66
CA ASP A 112 -7.53 9.74 -2.46
C ASP A 112 -7.98 8.28 -2.73
N SER A 113 -7.17 7.34 -2.25
CA SER A 113 -7.48 5.91 -2.34
C SER A 113 -8.68 5.55 -1.47
N ALA A 114 -9.59 4.75 -2.01
CA ALA A 114 -10.75 4.26 -1.27
C ALA A 114 -10.32 3.58 0.05
N PHE A 115 -11.01 3.90 1.13
CA PHE A 115 -10.76 3.34 2.47
C PHE A 115 -9.31 3.53 2.97
N ALA A 116 -8.62 4.58 2.48
CA ALA A 116 -7.21 4.84 2.75
C ALA A 116 -6.27 3.66 2.40
N ILE A 117 -6.66 2.78 1.48
CA ILE A 117 -5.87 1.60 1.11
C ILE A 117 -4.56 2.05 0.45
N GLU A 118 -3.43 1.61 1.02
CA GLU A 118 -2.09 1.81 0.48
C GLU A 118 -1.53 0.52 -0.09
N GLY A 119 -1.88 -0.63 0.49
CA GLY A 119 -1.43 -1.93 0.02
C GLY A 119 -2.41 -3.05 0.28
N ILE A 120 -2.43 -4.02 -0.63
CA ILE A 120 -3.31 -5.20 -0.61
C ILE A 120 -2.52 -6.48 -0.85
N THR A 121 -3.10 -7.61 -0.45
CA THR A 121 -2.50 -8.93 -0.66
C THR A 121 -3.40 -9.86 -1.46
N SER A 122 -2.79 -10.89 -2.03
CA SER A 122 -3.53 -12.08 -2.51
C SER A 122 -4.29 -12.76 -1.36
N PRO A 123 -5.30 -13.62 -1.66
CA PRO A 123 -6.05 -14.33 -0.62
C PRO A 123 -5.18 -15.17 0.31
N ASP A 124 -4.06 -15.71 -0.17
CA ASP A 124 -3.08 -16.48 0.61
C ASP A 124 -2.00 -15.61 1.29
N GLY A 125 -2.02 -14.29 1.06
CA GLY A 125 -1.07 -13.33 1.60
C GLY A 125 0.32 -13.32 0.97
N ARG A 126 0.62 -14.24 0.05
CA ARG A 126 1.98 -14.42 -0.51
C ARG A 126 2.37 -13.36 -1.53
N VAL A 127 1.42 -12.79 -2.21
CA VAL A 127 1.63 -11.65 -3.12
C VAL A 127 1.19 -10.39 -2.40
N PHE A 128 2.06 -9.39 -2.37
CA PHE A 128 1.82 -8.12 -1.70
C PHE A 128 2.12 -6.96 -2.66
N GLY A 129 1.12 -6.14 -2.93
CA GLY A 129 1.24 -4.92 -3.72
C GLY A 129 0.96 -3.70 -2.87
N LYS A 130 1.77 -2.66 -3.03
CA LYS A 130 1.65 -1.41 -2.29
C LYS A 130 2.10 -0.21 -3.12
N MET A 131 1.66 0.98 -2.72
CA MET A 131 2.01 2.21 -3.43
C MET A 131 3.31 2.86 -2.93
N GLY A 132 3.64 2.69 -1.67
CA GLY A 132 4.86 3.25 -1.09
C GLY A 132 6.09 2.43 -1.42
N HIS A 133 7.21 3.13 -1.58
CA HIS A 133 8.52 2.58 -1.94
C HIS A 133 9.30 2.16 -0.69
N SER A 134 9.05 0.96 -0.19
CA SER A 134 9.78 0.43 0.98
C SER A 134 11.24 0.07 0.69
N GLU A 135 11.65 0.05 -0.57
CA GLU A 135 13.05 -0.11 -0.98
C GLU A 135 13.86 1.19 -0.84
N ARG A 136 13.19 2.33 -0.70
CA ARG A 136 13.85 3.64 -0.56
C ARG A 136 14.12 3.97 0.90
N VAL A 137 14.85 3.10 1.57
CA VAL A 137 15.27 3.29 2.97
C VAL A 137 16.79 3.31 3.06
N GLY A 138 17.33 4.07 4.01
CA GLY A 138 18.76 4.16 4.25
C GLY A 138 19.10 5.11 5.38
N SER A 139 20.22 4.85 6.04
CA SER A 139 20.68 5.69 7.15
C SER A 139 20.89 7.14 6.69
N GLY A 140 20.20 8.07 7.34
CA GLY A 140 20.32 9.51 7.08
C GLY A 140 19.69 9.97 5.75
N LEU A 141 18.93 9.15 5.07
CA LEU A 141 18.30 9.50 3.79
C LEU A 141 17.20 10.57 3.96
N TYR A 142 16.41 10.47 5.03
CA TYR A 142 15.28 11.39 5.31
C TYR A 142 15.52 12.15 6.61
N LYS A 143 16.40 13.16 6.57
CA LYS A 143 16.83 13.91 7.77
C LYS A 143 15.74 14.82 8.34
N ASN A 144 14.81 15.26 7.49
CA ASN A 144 13.79 16.27 7.84
C ASN A 144 12.47 15.67 8.32
N VAL A 145 12.29 14.37 8.17
CA VAL A 145 11.08 13.67 8.62
C VAL A 145 11.50 12.53 9.54
N THR A 146 11.20 12.68 10.80
CA THR A 146 11.52 11.67 11.83
C THR A 146 10.53 10.50 11.75
N GLY A 147 10.95 9.31 12.16
CA GLY A 147 10.11 8.13 12.27
C GLY A 147 10.79 6.85 11.79
N ASP A 148 10.04 5.74 11.88
CA ASP A 148 10.47 4.44 11.37
C ASP A 148 10.15 4.35 9.87
N TYR A 149 11.14 3.99 9.07
CA TYR A 149 11.03 3.79 7.62
C TYR A 149 11.22 2.34 7.20
N ASP A 150 11.69 1.50 8.13
CA ASP A 150 12.03 0.11 7.81
C ASP A 150 10.84 -0.82 8.06
N LEU A 151 10.12 -1.13 7.01
CA LEU A 151 9.04 -2.13 7.03
C LEU A 151 9.57 -3.56 7.25
N ARG A 152 10.87 -3.81 7.04
CA ARG A 152 11.52 -5.12 7.11
C ARG A 152 10.87 -6.19 6.23
N MET A 153 10.16 -5.77 5.19
CA MET A 153 9.39 -6.69 4.34
C MET A 153 10.27 -7.67 3.56
N PHE A 154 11.41 -7.21 3.08
CA PHE A 154 12.34 -8.08 2.35
C PHE A 154 12.99 -9.13 3.27
N GLU A 155 13.33 -8.74 4.51
CA GLU A 155 13.83 -9.67 5.51
C GLU A 155 12.76 -10.69 5.90
N ALA A 156 11.52 -10.25 6.10
CA ALA A 156 10.39 -11.12 6.41
C ALA A 156 10.17 -12.15 5.30
N ALA A 157 10.19 -11.72 4.04
CA ALA A 157 10.05 -12.60 2.89
C ALA A 157 11.18 -13.63 2.82
N VAL A 158 12.45 -13.19 2.96
CA VAL A 158 13.60 -14.10 2.95
C VAL A 158 13.48 -15.16 4.05
N ARG A 159 13.00 -14.80 5.24
CA ARG A 159 12.80 -15.76 6.35
C ARG A 159 11.69 -16.76 6.06
N TYR A 160 10.66 -16.34 5.35
CA TYR A 160 9.50 -17.18 5.06
C TYR A 160 9.74 -18.17 3.90
N PHE A 161 10.45 -17.73 2.84
CA PHE A 161 10.63 -18.51 1.62
C PHE A 161 11.93 -19.34 1.60
N ARG A 162 12.67 -19.36 2.69
CA ARG A 162 13.89 -20.18 2.85
C ARG A 162 13.62 -21.63 3.21
#